data_21f6581c60c3fcd605465ae23c5caef1
#
_entry.id   21f6581c60c3fcd605465ae23c5caef1
#
_cell.length_a   1.000
_cell.length_b   1.000
_cell.length_c   1.000
_cell.angle_alpha   90.00
_cell.angle_beta   90.00
_cell.angle_gamma   90.00
#
_symmetry.space_group_name_H-M   'P 1'
#
loop_
_entity.id
_entity.type
_entity.pdbx_description
1 polymer ?
#
loop_
_entity_poly.entity_id
_entity_poly.type
_entity_poly.pdbx_seq_one_letter_code
_entity_poly.pdbx_strand_id
1 'polypeptide(L)'
;AGFFPTNMNHKNIRPWTLEEAAFGIPGVWQGIDLTTAVGYDMECLGFKSRRDVLDPDKKWIHPLLRMLVDDLDNAVRRGEKPKNVVFGCLKDETRDLDRVALGKTRLFCGGSLSHLLWTIKWMGGLVMEMKRCRSSADVAIGTNIHGHDWKNIFKKFEAFDGEWGGGDFGNYDTSENPWFGWMLGEACAPFYKFPTGSFEDNCIRAVCESALAPLLVILDTVFWMDYFNSSGGWLTGFLNSFVGVVILNAAIYYQQAKHEQDDPEFAYADRKKILPFEIYGDDNIWKIARKYAKYFDMVFLKQFIYDVFWYGLYHTN
;
A
#
# COMPACT_ATOMS: atom_id res chain seq x y z
N ALA A 1 13.59 -7.98 -1.16
CA ALA A 1 13.59 -8.52 -2.53
C ALA A 1 12.20 -9.05 -2.89
N GLY A 2 11.76 -8.88 -4.14
CA GLY A 2 10.50 -9.44 -4.65
C GLY A 2 9.33 -8.47 -4.74
N PHE A 3 9.34 -7.35 -4.03
CA PHE A 3 8.27 -6.35 -4.14
C PHE A 3 8.30 -5.62 -5.49
N PHE A 4 9.45 -5.09 -5.87
CA PHE A 4 9.58 -4.40 -7.16
C PHE A 4 9.92 -5.38 -8.30
N PRO A 5 9.25 -5.25 -9.46
CA PRO A 5 9.64 -5.97 -10.67
C PRO A 5 11.08 -5.66 -11.08
N THR A 6 11.78 -6.67 -11.60
CA THR A 6 13.18 -6.53 -12.02
C THR A 6 13.36 -5.88 -13.40
N ASN A 7 12.28 -5.84 -14.19
CA ASN A 7 12.27 -5.35 -15.58
C ASN A 7 11.62 -3.97 -15.76
N MET A 8 11.52 -3.17 -14.69
CA MET A 8 10.98 -1.81 -14.77
C MET A 8 11.87 -0.87 -15.60
N ASN A 9 11.24 -0.04 -16.42
CA ASN A 9 11.93 0.98 -17.18
C ASN A 9 11.97 2.30 -16.39
N HIS A 10 13.11 2.63 -15.85
CA HIS A 10 13.29 3.86 -15.07
C HIS A 10 12.94 5.15 -15.82
N LYS A 11 12.94 5.16 -17.15
CA LYS A 11 12.54 6.34 -17.94
C LYS A 11 11.05 6.67 -17.80
N ASN A 12 10.23 5.68 -17.43
CA ASN A 12 8.80 5.87 -17.20
C ASN A 12 8.49 6.35 -15.78
N ILE A 13 9.49 6.26 -14.87
CA ILE A 13 9.32 6.59 -13.46
C ILE A 13 9.72 8.05 -13.24
N ARG A 14 8.72 8.91 -13.19
CA ARG A 14 8.84 10.34 -12.90
C ARG A 14 7.62 10.83 -12.14
N PRO A 15 7.71 11.94 -11.41
CA PRO A 15 6.53 12.65 -10.97
C PRO A 15 5.70 13.11 -12.17
N TRP A 16 4.41 13.15 -11.99
CA TRP A 16 3.47 13.65 -13.00
C TRP A 16 3.12 15.11 -12.74
N THR A 17 2.59 15.78 -13.75
CA THR A 17 1.93 17.06 -13.51
C THR A 17 0.60 16.84 -12.78
N LEU A 18 0.05 17.88 -12.19
CA LEU A 18 -1.24 17.79 -11.53
C LEU A 18 -2.35 17.44 -12.53
N GLU A 19 -2.25 17.93 -13.76
CA GLU A 19 -3.15 17.59 -14.85
C GLU A 19 -3.05 16.13 -15.27
N GLU A 20 -1.84 15.59 -15.38
CA GLU A 20 -1.61 14.17 -15.65
C GLU A 20 -2.20 13.30 -14.54
N ALA A 21 -2.03 13.69 -13.29
CA ALA A 21 -2.61 12.99 -12.14
C ALA A 21 -4.14 12.99 -12.15
N ALA A 22 -4.74 14.14 -12.45
CA ALA A 22 -6.19 14.34 -12.44
C ALA A 22 -6.88 13.73 -13.69
N PHE A 23 -6.36 14.01 -14.87
CA PHE A 23 -7.05 13.74 -16.16
C PHE A 23 -6.46 12.57 -16.95
N GLY A 24 -5.33 12.04 -16.49
CA GLY A 24 -4.74 10.86 -17.10
C GLY A 24 -3.63 11.13 -18.11
N ILE A 25 -2.98 10.04 -18.50
CA ILE A 25 -1.93 9.98 -19.53
C ILE A 25 -2.34 8.88 -20.51
N PRO A 26 -2.52 9.20 -21.79
CA PRO A 26 -2.96 8.21 -22.78
C PRO A 26 -2.14 6.92 -22.77
N GLY A 27 -2.81 5.78 -22.66
CA GLY A 27 -2.17 4.46 -22.64
C GLY A 27 -1.45 4.08 -21.32
N VAL A 28 -1.41 4.99 -20.33
CA VAL A 28 -0.73 4.75 -19.04
C VAL A 28 -1.69 4.83 -17.86
N TRP A 29 -2.43 5.93 -17.76
CA TRP A 29 -3.31 6.24 -16.65
C TRP A 29 -4.59 6.91 -17.14
N GLN A 30 -5.74 6.41 -16.73
CA GLN A 30 -7.04 6.93 -17.19
C GLN A 30 -7.50 8.21 -16.47
N GLY A 31 -6.75 8.68 -15.47
CA GLY A 31 -7.19 9.76 -14.61
C GLY A 31 -8.00 9.25 -13.40
N ILE A 32 -8.39 10.18 -12.53
CA ILE A 32 -9.24 9.85 -11.38
C ILE A 32 -10.70 9.71 -11.81
N ASP A 33 -11.44 8.85 -11.13
CA ASP A 33 -12.88 8.71 -11.35
C ASP A 33 -13.63 9.95 -10.83
N LEU A 34 -14.30 10.65 -11.75
CA LEU A 34 -15.04 11.87 -11.45
C LEU A 34 -16.46 11.60 -10.89
N THR A 35 -16.89 10.34 -10.82
CA THR A 35 -18.21 9.94 -10.31
C THR A 35 -18.21 9.67 -8.81
N THR A 36 -17.03 9.58 -8.18
CA THR A 36 -16.87 9.36 -6.75
C THR A 36 -16.94 10.66 -5.95
N ALA A 37 -17.01 10.56 -4.62
CA ALA A 37 -17.08 11.70 -3.70
C ALA A 37 -15.96 12.73 -3.94
N VAL A 38 -16.25 13.99 -3.74
CA VAL A 38 -15.32 15.10 -3.99
C VAL A 38 -14.11 15.09 -3.03
N GLY A 39 -14.21 14.40 -1.91
CA GLY A 39 -13.20 14.37 -0.86
C GLY A 39 -13.47 15.38 0.25
N TYR A 40 -13.06 15.01 1.46
CA TYR A 40 -13.40 15.74 2.68
C TYR A 40 -12.96 17.21 2.64
N ASP A 41 -11.77 17.51 2.15
CA ASP A 41 -11.22 18.86 2.04
C ASP A 41 -12.09 19.78 1.14
N MET A 42 -12.52 19.27 0.01
CA MET A 42 -13.35 20.04 -0.92
C MET A 42 -14.80 20.11 -0.45
N GLU A 43 -15.30 19.08 0.22
CA GLU A 43 -16.64 19.09 0.83
C GLU A 43 -16.75 20.16 1.92
N CYS A 44 -15.74 20.31 2.77
CA CYS A 44 -15.64 21.39 3.76
C CYS A 44 -15.66 22.79 3.13
N LEU A 45 -15.24 22.93 1.87
CA LEU A 45 -15.29 24.18 1.10
C LEU A 45 -16.61 24.36 0.33
N GLY A 46 -17.57 23.44 0.50
CA GLY A 46 -18.93 23.53 -0.07
C GLY A 46 -19.09 22.88 -1.45
N PHE A 47 -18.09 22.22 -1.99
CA PHE A 47 -18.20 21.46 -3.24
C PHE A 47 -18.87 20.11 -3.00
N LYS A 48 -19.65 19.62 -3.97
CA LYS A 48 -20.43 18.37 -3.84
C LYS A 48 -19.92 17.24 -4.74
N SER A 49 -19.26 17.58 -5.82
CA SER A 49 -18.84 16.65 -6.86
C SER A 49 -17.43 16.98 -7.31
N ARG A 50 -16.69 15.97 -7.72
CA ARG A 50 -15.38 16.19 -8.39
C ARG A 50 -15.49 17.03 -9.65
N ARG A 51 -16.64 17.00 -10.35
CA ARG A 51 -16.90 17.83 -11.52
C ARG A 51 -17.03 19.33 -11.20
N ASP A 52 -17.29 19.70 -9.95
CA ASP A 52 -17.32 21.10 -9.53
C ASP A 52 -15.91 21.71 -9.47
N VAL A 53 -14.89 20.88 -9.36
CA VAL A 53 -13.50 21.30 -9.17
C VAL A 53 -12.54 20.79 -10.24
N LEU A 54 -13.01 19.90 -11.14
CA LEU A 54 -12.23 19.30 -12.23
C LEU A 54 -13.06 19.27 -13.50
N ASP A 55 -12.57 19.93 -14.57
CA ASP A 55 -13.14 19.90 -15.90
C ASP A 55 -12.18 19.16 -16.86
N PRO A 56 -12.49 17.90 -17.24
CA PRO A 56 -11.60 17.11 -18.07
C PRO A 56 -11.51 17.63 -19.53
N ASP A 57 -12.57 18.26 -20.04
CA ASP A 57 -12.61 18.77 -21.42
C ASP A 57 -11.68 19.98 -21.60
N LYS A 58 -11.61 20.83 -20.57
CA LYS A 58 -10.73 21.99 -20.54
C LYS A 58 -9.40 21.72 -19.84
N LYS A 59 -9.22 20.51 -19.27
CA LYS A 59 -8.10 20.18 -18.38
C LYS A 59 -7.93 21.22 -17.26
N TRP A 60 -9.05 21.70 -16.73
CA TRP A 60 -9.06 22.74 -15.72
C TRP A 60 -9.22 22.14 -14.31
N ILE A 61 -8.41 22.65 -13.39
CA ILE A 61 -8.44 22.31 -11.97
C ILE A 61 -8.73 23.58 -11.21
N HIS A 62 -9.70 23.50 -10.29
CA HIS A 62 -10.09 24.63 -9.47
C HIS A 62 -8.91 25.21 -8.69
N PRO A 63 -8.74 26.56 -8.64
CA PRO A 63 -7.59 27.21 -7.97
C PRO A 63 -7.41 26.80 -6.50
N LEU A 64 -8.50 26.65 -5.73
CA LEU A 64 -8.41 26.19 -4.33
C LEU A 64 -7.85 24.76 -4.23
N LEU A 65 -8.22 23.86 -5.13
CA LEU A 65 -7.67 22.50 -5.12
C LEU A 65 -6.17 22.51 -5.46
N ARG A 66 -5.74 23.35 -6.43
CA ARG A 66 -4.31 23.54 -6.71
C ARG A 66 -3.56 24.04 -5.47
N MET A 67 -4.10 25.09 -4.84
CA MET A 67 -3.52 25.66 -3.62
C MET A 67 -3.35 24.60 -2.52
N LEU A 68 -4.35 23.74 -2.28
CA LEU A 68 -4.26 22.68 -1.29
C LEU A 68 -3.19 21.63 -1.64
N VAL A 69 -3.02 21.29 -2.93
CA VAL A 69 -1.94 20.39 -3.37
C VAL A 69 -0.57 21.06 -3.21
N ASP A 70 -0.45 22.35 -3.54
CA ASP A 70 0.80 23.10 -3.37
C ASP A 70 1.15 23.27 -1.88
N ASP A 71 0.17 23.35 -0.99
CA ASP A 71 0.39 23.40 0.47
C ASP A 71 1.03 22.13 1.00
N LEU A 72 0.70 20.93 0.43
CA LEU A 72 1.37 19.68 0.75
C LEU A 72 2.85 19.71 0.30
N ASP A 73 3.14 20.19 -0.91
CA ASP A 73 4.51 20.40 -1.38
C ASP A 73 5.26 21.41 -0.49
N ASN A 74 4.61 22.49 -0.06
CA ASN A 74 5.19 23.50 0.80
C ASN A 74 5.46 22.97 2.22
N ALA A 75 4.61 22.06 2.75
CA ALA A 75 4.90 21.38 4.01
C ALA A 75 6.24 20.60 3.93
N VAL A 76 6.44 19.85 2.83
CA VAL A 76 7.71 19.14 2.60
C VAL A 76 8.90 20.11 2.53
N ARG A 77 8.77 21.25 1.84
CA ARG A 77 9.83 22.28 1.79
C ARG A 77 10.21 22.85 3.17
N ARG A 78 9.24 22.91 4.07
CA ARG A 78 9.49 23.35 5.46
C ARG A 78 10.00 22.21 6.37
N GLY A 79 10.18 20.99 5.85
CA GLY A 79 10.54 19.81 6.65
C GLY A 79 9.40 19.30 7.54
N GLU A 80 8.16 19.67 7.23
CA GLU A 80 6.96 19.23 7.94
C GLU A 80 6.36 17.99 7.27
N LYS A 81 5.73 17.12 8.07
CA LYS A 81 4.97 15.99 7.53
C LYS A 81 3.66 16.51 6.91
N PRO A 82 3.40 16.27 5.61
CA PRO A 82 2.14 16.65 4.99
C PRO A 82 0.95 15.97 5.67
N LYS A 83 -0.12 16.73 5.92
CA LYS A 83 -1.30 16.22 6.61
C LYS A 83 -2.17 15.41 5.65
N ASN A 84 -2.38 14.14 5.96
CA ASN A 84 -3.37 13.30 5.32
C ASN A 84 -4.63 13.29 6.18
N VAL A 85 -5.69 13.95 5.73
CA VAL A 85 -6.97 14.01 6.44
C VAL A 85 -7.93 13.03 5.78
N VAL A 86 -8.47 12.12 6.56
CA VAL A 86 -9.46 11.13 6.11
C VAL A 86 -10.74 11.25 6.91
N PHE A 87 -11.86 11.06 6.25
CA PHE A 87 -13.19 11.07 6.89
C PHE A 87 -13.70 9.65 7.04
N GLY A 88 -14.04 9.28 8.26
CA GLY A 88 -14.57 7.97 8.61
C GLY A 88 -16.09 7.95 8.60
N CYS A 89 -16.67 7.02 7.86
CA CYS A 89 -18.09 6.73 7.88
C CYS A 89 -18.33 5.23 7.98
N LEU A 90 -19.49 4.85 8.51
CA LEU A 90 -19.86 3.44 8.57
C LEU A 90 -20.12 2.92 7.15
N LYS A 91 -19.56 1.76 6.85
CA LYS A 91 -19.75 1.10 5.56
C LYS A 91 -21.19 0.60 5.45
N ASP A 92 -21.87 0.98 4.37
CA ASP A 92 -23.20 0.48 4.05
C ASP A 92 -23.10 -0.96 3.52
N GLU A 93 -23.22 -1.91 4.43
CA GLU A 93 -23.15 -3.35 4.13
C GLU A 93 -24.05 -4.16 5.07
N THR A 94 -24.56 -5.29 4.58
CA THR A 94 -25.34 -6.24 5.39
C THR A 94 -24.43 -6.92 6.42
N ARG A 95 -24.86 -6.97 7.68
CA ARG A 95 -24.13 -7.60 8.79
C ARG A 95 -25.06 -8.45 9.63
N ASP A 96 -24.50 -9.47 10.28
CA ASP A 96 -25.20 -10.25 11.30
C ASP A 96 -25.64 -9.35 12.45
N LEU A 97 -26.87 -9.51 12.94
CA LEU A 97 -27.44 -8.70 13.99
C LEU A 97 -26.60 -8.67 15.27
N ASP A 98 -25.98 -9.80 15.62
CA ASP A 98 -25.09 -9.90 16.78
C ASP A 98 -23.87 -9.00 16.65
N ARG A 99 -23.31 -8.87 15.44
CA ARG A 99 -22.19 -7.97 15.17
C ARG A 99 -22.61 -6.50 15.21
N VAL A 100 -23.83 -6.19 14.73
CA VAL A 100 -24.41 -4.85 14.82
C VAL A 100 -24.64 -4.46 16.28
N ALA A 101 -25.20 -5.37 17.08
CA ALA A 101 -25.44 -5.14 18.52
C ALA A 101 -24.13 -4.89 19.31
N LEU A 102 -23.02 -5.48 18.87
CA LEU A 102 -21.70 -5.28 19.44
C LEU A 102 -20.95 -4.04 18.87
N GLY A 103 -21.60 -3.24 18.03
CA GLY A 103 -20.97 -2.08 17.38
C GLY A 103 -19.85 -2.44 16.39
N LYS A 104 -19.79 -3.68 15.91
CA LYS A 104 -18.77 -4.17 14.97
C LYS A 104 -19.13 -3.88 13.51
N THR A 105 -19.57 -2.68 13.21
CA THR A 105 -19.76 -2.19 11.84
C THR A 105 -18.40 -1.72 11.30
N ARG A 106 -18.09 -2.08 10.05
CA ARG A 106 -16.82 -1.67 9.44
C ARG A 106 -16.82 -0.18 9.15
N LEU A 107 -15.68 0.45 9.39
CA LEU A 107 -15.44 1.84 9.02
C LEU A 107 -14.90 1.89 7.59
N PHE A 108 -15.43 2.80 6.80
CA PHE A 108 -14.86 3.20 5.52
C PHE A 108 -14.25 4.59 5.67
N CYS A 109 -13.03 4.77 5.18
CA CYS A 109 -12.33 6.04 5.29
C CYS A 109 -12.10 6.63 3.90
N GLY A 110 -12.77 7.73 3.61
CA GLY A 110 -12.56 8.54 2.41
C GLY A 110 -11.44 9.57 2.63
N GLY A 111 -10.50 9.66 1.70
CA GLY A 111 -9.41 10.64 1.77
C GLY A 111 -9.77 12.01 1.20
N SER A 112 -8.91 12.99 1.43
CA SER A 112 -8.94 14.31 0.81
C SER A 112 -8.57 14.22 -0.68
N LEU A 113 -9.24 15.00 -1.53
CA LEU A 113 -8.95 15.04 -2.97
C LEU A 113 -7.57 15.64 -3.24
N SER A 114 -7.15 16.64 -2.48
CA SER A 114 -5.81 17.22 -2.60
C SER A 114 -4.72 16.20 -2.31
N HIS A 115 -4.84 15.42 -1.23
CA HIS A 115 -3.87 14.38 -0.87
C HIS A 115 -3.89 13.23 -1.90
N LEU A 116 -5.05 12.86 -2.43
CA LEU A 116 -5.17 11.88 -3.51
C LEU A 116 -4.37 12.32 -4.75
N LEU A 117 -4.60 13.54 -5.23
CA LEU A 117 -3.91 14.06 -6.41
C LEU A 117 -2.41 14.27 -6.17
N TRP A 118 -2.03 14.71 -4.97
CA TRP A 118 -0.64 14.83 -4.57
C TRP A 118 0.08 13.47 -4.56
N THR A 119 -0.57 12.45 -4.01
CA THR A 119 -0.06 11.07 -4.02
C THR A 119 0.13 10.54 -5.44
N ILE A 120 -0.87 10.72 -6.32
CA ILE A 120 -0.77 10.29 -7.72
C ILE A 120 0.30 11.08 -8.47
N LYS A 121 0.43 12.38 -8.24
CA LYS A 121 1.48 13.23 -8.80
C LYS A 121 2.87 12.66 -8.54
N TRP A 122 3.16 12.29 -7.30
CA TRP A 122 4.48 11.84 -6.90
C TRP A 122 4.74 10.35 -7.12
N MET A 123 3.72 9.49 -6.96
CA MET A 123 3.88 8.03 -7.01
C MET A 123 3.32 7.38 -8.27
N GLY A 124 2.54 8.09 -9.08
CA GLY A 124 1.83 7.53 -10.24
C GLY A 124 2.75 6.84 -11.23
N GLY A 125 3.89 7.46 -11.56
CA GLY A 125 4.85 6.88 -12.49
C GLY A 125 5.40 5.53 -12.02
N LEU A 126 5.79 5.42 -10.76
CA LEU A 126 6.31 4.17 -10.19
C LEU A 126 5.24 3.08 -10.12
N VAL A 127 4.06 3.42 -9.59
CA VAL A 127 2.97 2.44 -9.42
C VAL A 127 2.48 1.90 -10.77
N MET A 128 2.37 2.76 -11.80
CA MET A 128 1.94 2.32 -13.12
C MET A 128 3.02 1.51 -13.85
N GLU A 129 4.28 1.85 -13.70
CA GLU A 129 5.38 1.04 -14.23
C GLU A 129 5.45 -0.33 -13.55
N MET A 130 5.24 -0.38 -12.23
CA MET A 130 5.16 -1.63 -11.48
C MET A 130 3.99 -2.51 -11.97
N LYS A 131 2.79 -1.94 -12.16
CA LYS A 131 1.63 -2.65 -12.74
C LYS A 131 1.93 -3.20 -14.13
N ARG A 132 2.65 -2.45 -14.96
CA ARG A 132 3.05 -2.88 -16.31
C ARG A 132 4.01 -4.08 -16.28
N CYS A 133 4.91 -4.12 -15.31
CA CYS A 133 5.98 -5.12 -15.19
C CYS A 133 5.68 -6.22 -14.17
N ARG A 134 4.48 -6.31 -13.64
CA ARG A 134 4.07 -7.13 -12.47
C ARG A 134 4.48 -8.59 -12.51
N SER A 135 4.60 -9.20 -13.68
CA SER A 135 4.91 -10.64 -13.83
C SER A 135 6.24 -11.09 -13.23
N SER A 136 7.14 -10.17 -12.91
CA SER A 136 8.44 -10.45 -12.27
C SER A 136 8.51 -10.11 -10.78
N ALA A 137 7.39 -9.62 -10.22
CA ALA A 137 7.27 -9.33 -8.78
C ALA A 137 6.61 -10.50 -8.03
N ASP A 138 6.69 -10.45 -6.70
CA ASP A 138 5.99 -11.37 -5.80
C ASP A 138 4.70 -10.72 -5.25
N VAL A 139 4.11 -9.78 -6.01
CA VAL A 139 2.88 -9.06 -5.65
C VAL A 139 1.91 -9.01 -6.84
N ALA A 140 0.64 -9.21 -6.55
CA ALA A 140 -0.42 -9.27 -7.55
C ALA A 140 -1.01 -7.90 -7.92
N ILE A 141 -0.31 -6.79 -7.61
CA ILE A 141 -0.77 -5.43 -7.91
C ILE A 141 -0.95 -5.26 -9.43
N GLY A 142 -2.16 -4.92 -9.86
CA GLY A 142 -2.50 -4.74 -11.26
C GLY A 142 -2.81 -6.04 -12.01
N THR A 143 -2.92 -7.16 -11.31
CA THR A 143 -3.31 -8.46 -11.87
C THR A 143 -4.76 -8.41 -12.37
N ASN A 144 -4.97 -8.87 -13.61
CA ASN A 144 -6.30 -9.08 -14.15
C ASN A 144 -6.78 -10.49 -13.73
N ILE A 145 -7.67 -10.55 -12.74
CA ILE A 145 -8.22 -11.81 -12.22
C ILE A 145 -9.09 -12.56 -13.23
N HIS A 146 -9.60 -11.87 -14.25
CA HIS A 146 -10.41 -12.46 -15.34
C HIS A 146 -9.55 -12.85 -16.55
N GLY A 147 -8.24 -12.65 -16.49
CA GLY A 147 -7.31 -12.86 -17.60
C GLY A 147 -6.26 -13.94 -17.34
N HIS A 148 -5.26 -13.97 -18.23
CA HIS A 148 -4.14 -14.93 -18.14
C HIS A 148 -3.24 -14.71 -16.91
N ASP A 149 -3.28 -13.54 -16.27
CA ASP A 149 -2.42 -13.22 -15.15
C ASP A 149 -2.66 -14.16 -13.97
N TRP A 150 -3.93 -14.45 -13.66
CA TRP A 150 -4.30 -15.39 -12.62
C TRP A 150 -3.74 -16.80 -12.87
N LYS A 151 -3.83 -17.25 -14.12
CA LYS A 151 -3.24 -18.53 -14.53
C LYS A 151 -1.71 -18.55 -14.36
N ASN A 152 -1.03 -17.43 -14.59
CA ASN A 152 0.42 -17.34 -14.41
C ASN A 152 0.82 -17.41 -12.95
N ILE A 153 0.06 -16.76 -12.05
CA ILE A 153 0.23 -16.88 -10.60
C ILE A 153 0.06 -18.36 -10.18
N PHE A 154 -1.02 -19.00 -10.61
CA PHE A 154 -1.25 -20.42 -10.30
C PHE A 154 -0.10 -21.33 -10.76
N LYS A 155 0.38 -21.15 -12.00
CA LYS A 155 1.51 -21.94 -12.54
C LYS A 155 2.80 -21.76 -11.73
N LYS A 156 3.05 -20.59 -11.16
CA LYS A 156 4.21 -20.33 -10.28
C LYS A 156 4.22 -21.29 -9.10
N PHE A 157 3.06 -21.63 -8.57
CA PHE A 157 2.92 -22.52 -7.42
C PHE A 157 2.73 -24.00 -7.83
N GLU A 158 2.06 -24.28 -8.95
CA GLU A 158 1.79 -25.65 -9.41
C GLU A 158 3.07 -26.44 -9.61
N ALA A 159 4.06 -25.84 -10.24
CA ALA A 159 5.36 -26.47 -10.51
C ALA A 159 6.26 -26.60 -9.27
N PHE A 160 5.88 -26.00 -8.13
CA PHE A 160 6.71 -25.97 -6.93
C PHE A 160 6.30 -27.07 -5.96
N ASP A 161 7.22 -28.00 -5.63
CA ASP A 161 6.99 -29.02 -4.61
C ASP A 161 7.11 -28.44 -3.20
N GLY A 162 5.99 -28.25 -2.55
CA GLY A 162 5.94 -27.62 -1.23
C GLY A 162 4.57 -27.69 -0.57
N GLU A 163 4.53 -27.26 0.68
CA GLU A 163 3.33 -27.15 1.49
C GLU A 163 2.73 -25.76 1.37
N TRP A 164 1.42 -25.70 1.20
CA TRP A 164 0.70 -24.45 1.07
C TRP A 164 0.52 -23.76 2.42
N GLY A 165 0.59 -22.45 2.41
CA GLY A 165 0.15 -21.58 3.47
C GLY A 165 -0.47 -20.31 2.90
N GLY A 166 -1.15 -19.61 3.75
CA GLY A 166 -1.80 -18.35 3.45
C GLY A 166 -2.62 -17.94 4.65
N GLY A 167 -2.89 -16.69 4.80
CA GLY A 167 -3.62 -16.17 5.93
C GLY A 167 -4.28 -14.84 5.63
N ASP A 168 -5.26 -14.51 6.45
CA ASP A 168 -5.90 -13.22 6.52
C ASP A 168 -5.43 -12.52 7.80
N PHE A 169 -5.09 -11.23 7.70
CA PHE A 169 -4.69 -10.44 8.84
C PHE A 169 -5.93 -9.85 9.53
N GLY A 170 -6.09 -10.14 10.81
CA GLY A 170 -7.12 -9.46 11.60
C GLY A 170 -6.78 -8.00 11.86
N ASN A 171 -7.69 -7.07 11.52
CA ASN A 171 -7.52 -5.62 11.73
C ASN A 171 -6.22 -5.06 11.12
N TYR A 172 -5.90 -5.48 9.90
CA TYR A 172 -4.65 -5.13 9.24
C TYR A 172 -4.46 -3.61 9.11
N ASP A 173 -5.53 -2.91 8.73
CA ASP A 173 -5.60 -1.46 8.58
C ASP A 173 -5.26 -0.66 9.85
N THR A 174 -5.49 -1.23 11.04
CA THR A 174 -5.19 -0.61 12.34
C THR A 174 -3.94 -1.17 13.03
N SER A 175 -3.18 -2.02 12.35
CA SER A 175 -1.98 -2.68 12.89
C SER A 175 -0.69 -2.28 12.18
N GLU A 176 -0.76 -1.51 11.10
CA GLU A 176 0.42 -1.13 10.33
C GLU A 176 1.22 -0.02 11.02
N ASN A 177 2.43 -0.37 11.45
CA ASN A 177 3.35 0.57 12.07
C ASN A 177 3.80 1.64 11.05
N PRO A 178 3.82 2.95 11.41
CA PRO A 178 4.31 4.04 10.56
C PRO A 178 5.71 3.81 9.96
N TRP A 179 6.53 2.99 10.58
CA TRP A 179 7.82 2.56 10.05
C TRP A 179 7.74 1.96 8.65
N PHE A 180 6.64 1.27 8.32
CA PHE A 180 6.45 0.74 6.97
C PHE A 180 6.30 1.83 5.92
N GLY A 181 5.70 2.96 6.27
CA GLY A 181 5.66 4.14 5.39
C GLY A 181 7.05 4.69 5.11
N TRP A 182 7.88 4.84 6.15
CA TRP A 182 9.28 5.24 6.00
C TRP A 182 10.07 4.22 5.16
N MET A 183 9.99 2.92 5.48
CA MET A 183 10.66 1.86 4.71
C MET A 183 10.24 1.86 3.24
N LEU A 184 8.95 2.08 2.95
CA LEU A 184 8.46 2.18 1.59
C LEU A 184 9.06 3.39 0.87
N GLY A 185 9.14 4.54 1.54
CA GLY A 185 9.79 5.74 1.03
C GLY A 185 11.24 5.49 0.65
N GLU A 186 12.02 4.86 1.56
CA GLU A 186 13.41 4.44 1.31
C GLU A 186 13.53 3.48 0.13
N ALA A 187 12.57 2.59 -0.05
CA ALA A 187 12.57 1.62 -1.13
C ALA A 187 12.14 2.23 -2.48
N CYS A 188 11.26 3.25 -2.48
CA CYS A 188 10.73 3.88 -3.70
C CYS A 188 11.62 4.99 -4.26
N ALA A 189 12.19 5.82 -3.40
CA ALA A 189 12.94 7.03 -3.80
C ALA A 189 14.08 6.76 -4.80
N PRO A 190 14.88 5.67 -4.68
CA PRO A 190 15.97 5.40 -5.62
C PRO A 190 15.55 5.20 -7.08
N PHE A 191 14.28 4.81 -7.32
CA PHE A 191 13.78 4.62 -8.69
C PHE A 191 13.66 5.92 -9.47
N TYR A 192 13.46 7.04 -8.79
CA TYR A 192 13.32 8.37 -9.38
C TYR A 192 14.64 9.05 -9.71
N LYS A 193 15.76 8.56 -9.14
CA LYS A 193 17.12 9.08 -9.36
C LYS A 193 17.30 10.55 -9.01
N PHE A 194 16.50 11.09 -8.11
CA PHE A 194 16.74 12.42 -7.54
C PHE A 194 17.91 12.39 -6.57
N PRO A 195 18.63 13.50 -6.39
CA PRO A 195 19.64 13.61 -5.33
C PRO A 195 18.99 13.37 -3.96
N THR A 196 19.61 12.53 -3.14
CA THR A 196 19.13 12.27 -1.77
C THR A 196 19.00 13.58 -0.98
N GLY A 197 17.85 13.79 -0.36
CA GLY A 197 17.53 15.00 0.39
C GLY A 197 17.10 16.18 -0.48
N SER A 198 17.00 16.03 -1.81
CA SER A 198 16.36 17.04 -2.65
C SER A 198 14.87 17.16 -2.32
N PHE A 199 14.26 18.26 -2.74
CA PHE A 199 12.82 18.46 -2.54
C PHE A 199 11.99 17.30 -3.12
N GLU A 200 12.33 16.86 -4.33
CA GLU A 200 11.63 15.78 -5.01
C GLU A 200 11.81 14.43 -4.30
N ASP A 201 13.03 14.12 -3.84
CA ASP A 201 13.31 12.91 -3.05
C ASP A 201 12.51 12.92 -1.74
N ASN A 202 12.48 14.05 -1.05
CA ASN A 202 11.70 14.24 0.17
C ASN A 202 10.19 14.12 -0.08
N CYS A 203 9.67 14.56 -1.23
CA CYS A 203 8.26 14.38 -1.57
C CYS A 203 7.88 12.91 -1.74
N ILE A 204 8.72 12.10 -2.42
CA ILE A 204 8.47 10.67 -2.57
C ILE A 204 8.39 9.98 -1.19
N ARG A 205 9.31 10.30 -0.29
CA ARG A 205 9.33 9.77 1.08
C ARG A 205 8.11 10.20 1.87
N ALA A 206 7.80 11.49 1.85
CA ALA A 206 6.68 12.08 2.57
C ALA A 206 5.31 11.53 2.13
N VAL A 207 5.13 11.22 0.83
CA VAL A 207 3.91 10.54 0.34
C VAL A 207 3.74 9.20 1.02
N CYS A 208 4.78 8.37 1.06
CA CYS A 208 4.73 7.04 1.66
C CYS A 208 4.48 7.12 3.18
N GLU A 209 5.13 8.03 3.87
CA GLU A 209 4.96 8.23 5.31
C GLU A 209 3.59 8.80 5.68
N SER A 210 3.04 9.72 4.86
CA SER A 210 1.74 10.32 5.13
C SER A 210 0.56 9.38 4.86
N ALA A 211 0.77 8.28 4.13
CA ALA A 211 -0.25 7.26 3.90
C ALA A 211 -0.63 6.53 5.21
N LEU A 212 0.33 6.38 6.12
CA LEU A 212 0.11 5.87 7.48
C LEU A 212 -0.02 7.02 8.48
N ALA A 213 -0.71 6.80 9.58
CA ALA A 213 -0.96 7.81 10.62
C ALA A 213 -1.68 9.09 10.10
N PRO A 214 -2.85 8.97 9.45
CA PRO A 214 -3.66 10.11 9.05
C PRO A 214 -4.35 10.79 10.23
N LEU A 215 -4.88 11.98 10.00
CA LEU A 215 -5.89 12.59 10.85
C LEU A 215 -7.27 12.02 10.45
N LEU A 216 -7.88 11.25 11.33
CA LEU A 216 -9.19 10.66 11.11
C LEU A 216 -10.28 11.58 11.69
N VAL A 217 -11.19 12.01 10.84
CA VAL A 217 -12.37 12.79 11.24
C VAL A 217 -13.58 11.86 11.29
N ILE A 218 -14.24 11.80 12.42
CA ILE A 218 -15.52 11.10 12.59
C ILE A 218 -16.51 12.10 13.17
N LEU A 219 -17.57 12.40 12.43
CA LEU A 219 -18.53 13.47 12.75
C LEU A 219 -17.77 14.82 12.90
N ASP A 220 -17.72 15.35 14.10
CA ASP A 220 -17.09 16.62 14.49
C ASP A 220 -15.80 16.45 15.28
N THR A 221 -15.33 15.21 15.44
CA THR A 221 -14.16 14.88 16.25
C THR A 221 -13.00 14.45 15.37
N VAL A 222 -11.80 14.98 15.66
CA VAL A 222 -10.55 14.65 14.97
C VAL A 222 -9.70 13.74 15.87
N PHE A 223 -9.31 12.61 15.33
CA PHE A 223 -8.43 11.64 15.99
C PHE A 223 -7.06 11.63 15.30
N TRP A 224 -6.02 11.69 16.07
CA TRP A 224 -4.69 11.40 15.57
C TRP A 224 -4.49 9.88 15.57
N MET A 225 -4.25 9.30 14.40
CA MET A 225 -4.07 7.86 14.25
C MET A 225 -2.58 7.55 14.12
N ASP A 226 -2.02 6.80 15.08
CA ASP A 226 -0.60 6.44 15.06
C ASP A 226 -0.32 5.17 14.23
N TYR A 227 -1.33 4.29 14.06
CA TYR A 227 -1.22 3.00 13.39
C TYR A 227 -2.47 2.79 12.55
N PHE A 228 -2.53 3.44 11.41
CA PHE A 228 -3.73 3.34 10.59
C PHE A 228 -3.45 3.57 9.11
N ASN A 229 -3.84 2.61 8.29
CA ASN A 229 -3.86 2.72 6.84
C ASN A 229 -5.30 2.86 6.35
N SER A 230 -5.64 4.00 5.78
CA SER A 230 -6.98 4.24 5.27
C SER A 230 -7.34 3.29 4.13
N SER A 231 -8.41 2.50 4.28
CA SER A 231 -8.89 1.56 3.26
C SER A 231 -9.26 2.23 1.92
N GLY A 232 -9.59 3.53 1.94
CA GLY A 232 -9.87 4.35 0.74
C GLY A 232 -8.67 5.07 0.15
N GLY A 233 -7.46 4.88 0.69
CA GLY A 233 -6.23 5.50 0.18
C GLY A 233 -5.80 4.93 -1.16
N TRP A 234 -5.26 5.77 -2.06
CA TRP A 234 -4.80 5.31 -3.38
C TRP A 234 -3.59 4.37 -3.29
N LEU A 235 -2.74 4.53 -2.28
CA LEU A 235 -1.59 3.66 -2.02
C LEU A 235 -1.91 2.45 -1.14
N THR A 236 -3.12 2.31 -0.59
CA THR A 236 -3.44 1.28 0.41
C THR A 236 -3.04 -0.12 -0.05
N GLY A 237 -3.50 -0.57 -1.22
CA GLY A 237 -3.13 -1.89 -1.74
C GLY A 237 -1.64 -2.03 -2.06
N PHE A 238 -0.97 -0.94 -2.42
CA PHE A 238 0.46 -0.91 -2.68
C PHE A 238 1.26 -1.05 -1.38
N LEU A 239 0.91 -0.27 -0.37
CA LEU A 239 1.54 -0.28 0.94
C LEU A 239 1.31 -1.60 1.67
N ASN A 240 0.05 -2.09 1.71
CA ASN A 240 -0.29 -3.37 2.34
C ASN A 240 0.49 -4.53 1.71
N SER A 241 0.59 -4.55 0.38
CA SER A 241 1.40 -5.57 -0.31
C SER A 241 2.89 -5.46 0.03
N PHE A 242 3.41 -4.23 0.19
CA PHE A 242 4.79 -4.02 0.64
C PHE A 242 5.03 -4.57 2.04
N VAL A 243 4.13 -4.27 2.97
CA VAL A 243 4.18 -4.78 4.36
C VAL A 243 4.20 -6.31 4.38
N GLY A 244 3.29 -6.95 3.63
CA GLY A 244 3.26 -8.42 3.52
C GLY A 244 4.57 -9.02 2.97
N VAL A 245 5.16 -8.39 1.94
CA VAL A 245 6.48 -8.79 1.40
C VAL A 245 7.58 -8.65 2.44
N VAL A 246 7.59 -7.54 3.20
CA VAL A 246 8.58 -7.34 4.27
C VAL A 246 8.45 -8.41 5.34
N ILE A 247 7.23 -8.69 5.79
CA ILE A 247 6.94 -9.69 6.83
C ILE A 247 7.42 -11.09 6.41
N LEU A 248 7.00 -11.57 5.23
CA LEU A 248 7.37 -12.91 4.79
C LEU A 248 8.88 -13.06 4.56
N ASN A 249 9.54 -12.03 4.00
CA ASN A 249 10.99 -12.06 3.87
C ASN A 249 11.70 -12.03 5.23
N ALA A 250 11.26 -11.17 6.16
CA ALA A 250 11.85 -11.10 7.50
C ALA A 250 11.70 -12.42 8.24
N ALA A 251 10.53 -13.05 8.17
CA ALA A 251 10.27 -14.33 8.82
C ALA A 251 11.16 -15.46 8.30
N ILE A 252 11.31 -15.59 6.98
CA ILE A 252 12.16 -16.65 6.42
C ILE A 252 13.63 -16.38 6.71
N TYR A 253 14.12 -15.15 6.59
CA TYR A 253 15.49 -14.80 6.90
C TYR A 253 15.82 -14.97 8.39
N TYR A 254 14.86 -14.70 9.27
CA TYR A 254 15.01 -15.00 10.70
C TYR A 254 15.23 -16.50 10.94
N GLN A 255 14.44 -17.37 10.29
CA GLN A 255 14.63 -18.82 10.40
C GLN A 255 15.95 -19.28 9.78
N GLN A 256 16.34 -18.73 8.66
CA GLN A 256 17.62 -19.03 8.03
C GLN A 256 18.79 -18.67 8.95
N ALA A 257 18.78 -17.50 9.56
CA ALA A 257 19.82 -17.09 10.51
C ALA A 257 19.83 -17.97 11.77
N LYS A 258 18.65 -18.34 12.29
CA LYS A 258 18.53 -19.20 13.47
C LYS A 258 19.12 -20.60 13.26
N HIS A 259 19.03 -21.13 12.03
CA HIS A 259 19.48 -22.48 11.68
C HIS A 259 20.79 -22.50 10.89
N GLU A 260 21.56 -21.42 10.91
CA GLU A 260 22.82 -21.30 10.14
C GLU A 260 23.83 -22.40 10.47
N GLN A 261 23.93 -22.78 11.75
CA GLN A 261 24.87 -23.80 12.19
C GLN A 261 24.34 -25.24 11.99
N ASP A 262 23.03 -25.43 12.14
CA ASP A 262 22.40 -26.74 12.15
C ASP A 262 22.04 -27.24 10.75
N ASP A 263 21.66 -26.33 9.85
CA ASP A 263 21.27 -26.62 8.46
C ASP A 263 21.80 -25.53 7.49
N PRO A 264 23.10 -25.53 7.15
CA PRO A 264 23.67 -24.54 6.25
C PRO A 264 23.01 -24.53 4.85
N GLU A 265 22.48 -25.66 4.38
CA GLU A 265 21.79 -25.71 3.10
C GLU A 265 20.50 -24.87 3.12
N PHE A 266 19.74 -24.91 4.19
CA PHE A 266 18.59 -24.05 4.40
C PHE A 266 19.01 -22.59 4.60
N ALA A 267 19.99 -22.35 5.44
CA ALA A 267 20.44 -21.01 5.83
C ALA A 267 20.87 -20.15 4.64
N TYR A 268 21.57 -20.76 3.67
CA TYR A 268 22.08 -20.06 2.49
C TYR A 268 21.25 -20.28 1.21
N ALA A 269 20.10 -20.95 1.30
CA ALA A 269 19.25 -21.17 0.15
C ALA A 269 18.59 -19.87 -0.33
N ASP A 270 18.45 -19.75 -1.67
CA ASP A 270 17.69 -18.65 -2.24
C ASP A 270 16.22 -18.67 -1.76
N ARG A 271 15.77 -17.58 -1.18
CA ARG A 271 14.39 -17.43 -0.68
C ARG A 271 13.35 -17.87 -1.73
N LYS A 272 13.50 -17.48 -2.99
CA LYS A 272 12.56 -17.82 -4.06
C LYS A 272 12.46 -19.33 -4.33
N LYS A 273 13.50 -20.07 -3.99
CA LYS A 273 13.56 -21.54 -4.12
C LYS A 273 13.01 -22.28 -2.90
N ILE A 274 12.78 -21.58 -1.80
CA ILE A 274 12.28 -22.18 -0.56
C ILE A 274 10.92 -21.67 -0.14
N LEU A 275 10.60 -20.38 -0.39
CA LEU A 275 9.33 -19.75 -0.04
C LEU A 275 8.85 -18.82 -1.17
N PRO A 276 8.38 -19.35 -2.32
CA PRO A 276 7.64 -18.54 -3.26
C PRO A 276 6.33 -18.06 -2.64
N PHE A 277 5.98 -16.80 -2.87
CA PHE A 277 4.72 -16.22 -2.40
C PHE A 277 4.14 -15.25 -3.43
N GLU A 278 2.85 -14.91 -3.23
CA GLU A 278 2.15 -13.86 -3.96
C GLU A 278 1.28 -13.10 -2.97
N ILE A 279 1.28 -11.76 -3.04
CA ILE A 279 0.61 -10.89 -2.09
C ILE A 279 -0.22 -9.84 -2.83
N TYR A 280 -1.44 -9.61 -2.36
CA TYR A 280 -2.28 -8.51 -2.78
C TYR A 280 -2.98 -7.87 -1.59
N GLY A 281 -2.50 -6.69 -1.17
CA GLY A 281 -3.01 -6.08 0.05
C GLY A 281 -2.68 -6.93 1.28
N ASP A 282 -3.71 -7.28 2.03
CA ASP A 282 -3.70 -8.19 3.18
C ASP A 282 -3.76 -9.66 2.79
N ASP A 283 -4.27 -9.95 1.60
CA ASP A 283 -4.31 -11.32 1.07
C ASP A 283 -2.91 -11.84 0.72
N ASN A 284 -2.58 -13.03 1.19
CA ASN A 284 -1.31 -13.67 0.88
C ASN A 284 -1.46 -15.17 0.66
N ILE A 285 -0.64 -15.69 -0.26
CA ILE A 285 -0.52 -17.12 -0.52
C ILE A 285 0.96 -17.45 -0.71
N TRP A 286 1.39 -18.55 -0.15
CA TRP A 286 2.77 -19.00 -0.26
C TRP A 286 2.89 -20.52 -0.25
N LYS A 287 4.03 -21.03 -0.68
CA LYS A 287 4.44 -22.41 -0.45
C LYS A 287 5.81 -22.46 0.21
N ILE A 288 5.98 -23.32 1.19
CA ILE A 288 7.29 -23.67 1.71
C ILE A 288 7.77 -24.97 1.07
N ALA A 289 9.02 -25.03 0.59
CA ALA A 289 9.57 -26.25 0.05
C ALA A 289 9.46 -27.38 1.08
N ARG A 290 8.92 -28.54 0.68
CA ARG A 290 8.62 -29.68 1.57
C ARG A 290 9.79 -30.06 2.46
N LYS A 291 11.00 -30.00 1.93
CA LYS A 291 12.25 -30.24 2.65
C LYS A 291 12.43 -29.33 3.88
N TYR A 292 11.90 -28.09 3.82
CA TYR A 292 12.08 -27.06 4.84
C TYR A 292 10.79 -26.71 5.60
N ALA A 293 9.69 -27.45 5.38
CA ALA A 293 8.41 -27.22 6.04
C ALA A 293 8.48 -27.27 7.57
N LYS A 294 9.42 -28.02 8.12
CA LYS A 294 9.68 -28.07 9.58
C LYS A 294 10.16 -26.75 10.19
N TYR A 295 10.64 -25.81 9.37
CA TYR A 295 11.15 -24.50 9.83
C TYR A 295 10.16 -23.37 9.66
N PHE A 296 9.13 -23.53 8.82
CA PHE A 296 8.25 -22.45 8.46
C PHE A 296 6.82 -22.96 8.22
N ASP A 297 5.93 -22.60 9.13
CA ASP A 297 4.49 -22.88 9.07
C ASP A 297 3.66 -21.67 9.53
N MET A 298 2.35 -21.79 9.53
CA MET A 298 1.44 -20.73 9.97
C MET A 298 1.55 -20.44 11.47
N VAL A 299 1.90 -21.43 12.30
CA VAL A 299 2.04 -21.23 13.76
C VAL A 299 3.26 -20.37 14.03
N PHE A 300 4.38 -20.73 13.40
CA PHE A 300 5.61 -19.94 13.48
C PHE A 300 5.37 -18.51 12.94
N LEU A 301 4.78 -18.37 11.74
CA LEU A 301 4.57 -17.07 11.12
C LEU A 301 3.70 -16.16 12.00
N LYS A 302 2.61 -16.68 12.56
CA LYS A 302 1.75 -15.94 13.49
C LYS A 302 2.53 -15.45 14.72
N GLN A 303 3.32 -16.32 15.35
CA GLN A 303 4.13 -15.96 16.51
C GLN A 303 5.21 -14.93 16.16
N PHE A 304 5.89 -15.12 15.04
CA PHE A 304 6.91 -14.19 14.54
C PHE A 304 6.33 -12.78 14.29
N ILE A 305 5.18 -12.71 13.63
CA ILE A 305 4.48 -11.45 13.39
C ILE A 305 4.15 -10.76 14.71
N TYR A 306 3.59 -11.51 15.67
CA TYR A 306 3.27 -10.99 16.99
C TYR A 306 4.49 -10.43 17.71
N ASP A 307 5.58 -11.19 17.76
CA ASP A 307 6.77 -10.84 18.53
C ASP A 307 7.57 -9.68 17.91
N VAL A 308 7.59 -9.59 16.56
CA VAL A 308 8.49 -8.66 15.87
C VAL A 308 7.77 -7.38 15.44
N PHE A 309 6.53 -7.47 14.95
CA PHE A 309 5.84 -6.34 14.35
C PHE A 309 4.68 -5.79 15.19
N TRP A 310 4.04 -6.61 16.04
CA TRP A 310 2.84 -6.23 16.75
C TRP A 310 2.88 -6.47 18.26
N TYR A 311 4.04 -6.60 18.84
CA TYR A 311 4.17 -6.75 20.29
C TYR A 311 3.46 -5.62 21.03
N GLY A 312 2.39 -5.94 21.74
CA GLY A 312 1.56 -5.01 22.51
C GLY A 312 0.25 -4.55 21.86
N LEU A 313 -0.02 -4.89 20.58
CA LEU A 313 -1.24 -4.50 19.86
C LEU A 313 -2.31 -5.61 19.79
N TYR A 314 -1.98 -6.85 20.13
CA TYR A 314 -2.91 -7.97 20.08
C TYR A 314 -3.14 -8.57 21.46
N HIS A 315 -4.18 -8.12 22.14
CA HIS A 315 -4.93 -8.99 23.03
C HIS A 315 -5.98 -9.69 22.18
N THR A 316 -5.73 -10.94 21.82
CA THR A 316 -6.74 -11.83 21.26
C THR A 316 -7.80 -12.08 22.31
N ASN A 317 -9.00 -11.60 22.08
CA ASN A 317 -10.20 -12.24 22.62
C ASN A 317 -10.69 -13.30 21.65
#